data_9317e02c79fa82e0f2769328735b0df3
#
_entry.id   9317e02c79fa82e0f2769328735b0df3
#
_cell.length_a   1.000
_cell.length_b   1.000
_cell.length_c   1.000
_cell.angle_alpha   90.00
_cell.angle_beta   90.00
_cell.angle_gamma   90.00
#
_symmetry.space_group_name_H-M   'P 1'
#
loop_
_entity.id
_entity.type
_entity.pdbx_description
1 polymer ?
#
loop_
_entity_poly.entity_id
_entity_poly.type
_entity_poly.pdbx_seq_one_letter_code
_entity_poly.pdbx_strand_id
1 'polypeptide(L)'
;MASAPAKLNYSRRLASRVETRDHVWVYWRCGGMDDVSRVCDLSVGGLFLRTRVPRPVGVRAKLDFLVPEGPIRAEAVVQHLIPSGGVGLKFTAITDRDCPTLVALMNRIRTSASTKRVPSFVVP
;
A
#
# COMPACT_ATOMS: atom_id res chain seq x y z
N MET A 1 13.13 8.20 -18.81
CA MET A 1 13.00 7.21 -19.04
C MET A 1 13.94 6.22 -18.79
N ALA A 2 15.14 6.47 -18.78
CA ALA A 2 16.11 5.50 -18.45
C ALA A 2 15.87 4.87 -17.11
N SER A 3 15.23 5.55 -16.24
CA SER A 3 14.97 4.99 -14.92
C SER A 3 13.91 3.91 -14.95
N ALA A 4 13.14 3.83 -16.01
CA ALA A 4 12.07 2.86 -16.05
C ALA A 4 12.55 1.41 -16.00
N PRO A 5 13.55 1.02 -16.79
CA PRO A 5 14.02 -0.35 -16.71
C PRO A 5 14.65 -0.67 -15.37
N ALA A 6 15.37 0.27 -14.82
CA ALA A 6 15.97 0.07 -13.52
C ALA A 6 14.90 -0.07 -12.46
N LYS A 7 13.84 0.70 -12.58
CA LYS A 7 12.76 0.60 -11.65
C LYS A 7 12.06 -0.73 -11.73
N LEU A 8 11.92 -1.28 -12.90
CA LEU A 8 11.28 -2.57 -13.03
C LEU A 8 12.07 -3.66 -12.33
N ASN A 9 13.36 -3.70 -12.51
CA ASN A 9 14.17 -4.69 -11.83
C ASN A 9 14.16 -4.49 -10.34
N TYR A 10 14.24 -3.26 -9.94
CA TYR A 10 14.23 -2.91 -8.55
C TYR A 10 12.89 -3.26 -7.95
N SER A 11 11.81 -2.99 -8.69
CA SER A 11 10.48 -3.28 -8.24
C SER A 11 10.22 -4.75 -8.06
N ARG A 12 10.86 -5.57 -8.82
CA ARG A 12 10.66 -6.98 -8.68
C ARG A 12 10.99 -7.46 -7.28
N ARG A 13 12.06 -6.94 -6.70
CA ARG A 13 12.39 -7.26 -5.36
C ARG A 13 11.49 -6.57 -4.38
N LEU A 14 11.24 -5.29 -4.60
CA LEU A 14 10.42 -4.51 -3.71
C LEU A 14 8.95 -4.75 -3.92
N ALA A 15 8.59 -5.43 -5.01
CA ALA A 15 7.21 -5.74 -5.27
C ALA A 15 6.68 -6.87 -4.43
N SER A 16 7.52 -7.52 -3.66
CA SER A 16 7.05 -8.50 -2.70
C SER A 16 6.09 -7.81 -1.76
N ARG A 17 4.94 -8.41 -1.60
CA ARG A 17 3.93 -7.81 -0.75
C ARG A 17 4.28 -8.01 0.70
N VAL A 18 4.05 -6.96 1.46
CA VAL A 18 4.27 -6.99 2.90
C VAL A 18 2.92 -6.92 3.57
N GLU A 19 2.57 -7.95 4.32
CA GLU A 19 1.34 -7.94 5.08
C GLU A 19 1.45 -6.93 6.21
N THR A 20 0.42 -6.11 6.35
CA THR A 20 0.43 -5.10 7.38
C THR A 20 -0.25 -5.67 8.62
N ARG A 21 0.51 -5.93 9.63
CA ARG A 21 -0.06 -6.35 10.91
C ARG A 21 -0.40 -5.17 11.78
N ASP A 22 0.29 -4.07 11.56
CA ASP A 22 -0.04 -2.83 12.22
C ASP A 22 -1.17 -2.14 11.49
N HIS A 23 -1.82 -1.21 12.16
CA HIS A 23 -2.89 -0.49 11.53
C HIS A 23 -2.30 0.57 10.61
N VAL A 24 -2.37 0.31 9.33
CA VAL A 24 -1.98 1.26 8.31
C VAL A 24 -3.25 1.68 7.59
N TRP A 25 -3.56 2.96 7.67
CA TRP A 25 -4.80 3.48 7.11
C TRP A 25 -4.49 4.40 5.96
N VAL A 26 -5.40 4.44 5.01
CA VAL A 26 -5.28 5.34 3.88
C VAL A 26 -6.63 6.03 3.67
N TYR A 27 -6.58 7.32 3.45
CA TYR A 27 -7.74 8.07 3.00
C TYR A 27 -7.72 8.03 1.48
N TRP A 28 -8.82 7.67 0.86
CA TRP A 28 -8.84 7.54 -0.58
C TRP A 28 -10.17 7.97 -1.18
N ARG A 29 -10.06 8.47 -2.40
CA ARG A 29 -11.20 8.89 -3.16
C ARG A 29 -11.24 8.08 -4.42
N CYS A 30 -12.38 7.52 -4.72
CA CYS A 30 -12.54 6.67 -5.88
C CYS A 30 -13.97 6.77 -6.39
N GLY A 31 -14.13 7.22 -7.63
CA GLY A 31 -15.45 7.33 -8.21
C GLY A 31 -16.35 8.31 -7.48
N GLY A 32 -15.78 9.38 -6.96
CA GLY A 32 -16.57 10.40 -6.27
C GLY A 32 -16.90 10.04 -4.83
N MET A 33 -16.38 8.94 -4.32
CA MET A 33 -16.61 8.52 -2.95
C MET A 33 -15.32 8.57 -2.17
N ASP A 34 -15.41 9.09 -0.96
CA ASP A 34 -14.27 9.18 -0.05
C ASP A 34 -14.41 8.12 1.02
N ASP A 35 -13.30 7.57 1.45
CA ASP A 35 -13.32 6.58 2.52
C ASP A 35 -11.95 6.52 3.18
N VAL A 36 -11.92 5.97 4.38
CA VAL A 36 -10.68 5.66 5.08
C VAL A 36 -10.67 4.15 5.25
N SER A 37 -9.68 3.50 4.71
CA SER A 37 -9.64 2.04 4.69
C SER A 37 -8.30 1.53 5.19
N ARG A 38 -8.32 0.31 5.70
CA ARG A 38 -7.12 -0.33 6.20
C ARG A 38 -6.37 -0.99 5.05
N VAL A 39 -5.07 -0.81 5.04
CA VAL A 39 -4.19 -1.47 4.08
C VAL A 39 -3.90 -2.87 4.59
N CYS A 40 -4.23 -3.87 3.82
CA CYS A 40 -3.99 -5.27 4.19
C CYS A 40 -2.61 -5.72 3.78
N ASP A 41 -2.18 -5.32 2.60
CA ASP A 41 -0.80 -5.55 2.19
C ASP A 41 -0.37 -4.44 1.24
N LEU A 42 0.92 -4.29 1.09
CA LEU A 42 1.50 -3.16 0.40
C LEU A 42 2.75 -3.59 -0.34
N SER A 43 2.92 -3.03 -1.54
CA SER A 43 4.15 -3.17 -2.31
C SER A 43 4.41 -1.85 -3.01
N VAL A 44 5.54 -1.71 -3.68
CA VAL A 44 5.79 -0.49 -4.45
C VAL A 44 4.90 -0.42 -5.68
N GLY A 45 4.26 -1.50 -6.05
CA GLY A 45 3.38 -1.52 -7.22
C GLY A 45 1.92 -1.29 -6.88
N GLY A 46 1.52 -1.44 -5.65
CA GLY A 46 0.12 -1.29 -5.28
C GLY A 46 -0.19 -1.81 -3.90
N LEU A 47 -1.46 -1.94 -3.62
CA LEU A 47 -1.89 -2.38 -2.29
C LEU A 47 -3.26 -3.01 -2.34
N PHE A 48 -3.60 -3.71 -1.26
CA PHE A 48 -4.95 -4.18 -1.03
C PHE A 48 -5.56 -3.40 0.11
N LEU A 49 -6.78 -2.92 -0.10
CA LEU A 49 -7.54 -2.22 0.92
C LEU A 49 -8.74 -3.06 1.31
N ARG A 50 -9.02 -3.09 2.60
CA ARG A 50 -10.24 -3.71 3.08
C ARG A 50 -11.34 -2.67 2.99
N THR A 51 -12.41 -2.98 2.28
CA THR A 51 -13.53 -2.06 2.16
C THR A 51 -14.81 -2.85 1.96
N ARG A 52 -15.89 -2.31 2.50
CA ARG A 52 -17.21 -2.91 2.33
C ARG A 52 -17.89 -2.47 1.06
N VAL A 53 -17.45 -1.35 0.51
CA VAL A 53 -18.08 -0.79 -0.67
C VAL A 53 -17.12 -0.96 -1.82
N PRO A 54 -17.34 -1.95 -2.67
CA PRO A 54 -16.43 -2.19 -3.78
C PRO A 54 -16.51 -1.07 -4.80
N ARG A 55 -15.41 -0.85 -5.49
CA ARG A 55 -15.33 0.10 -6.58
C ARG A 55 -15.10 -0.67 -7.85
N PRO A 56 -15.68 -0.22 -8.97
CA PRO A 56 -15.51 -0.97 -10.23
C PRO A 56 -14.05 -1.02 -10.67
N VAL A 57 -13.67 -2.14 -11.27
CA VAL A 57 -12.33 -2.28 -11.84
C VAL A 57 -12.14 -1.22 -12.92
N GLY A 58 -10.96 -0.62 -12.93
CA GLY A 58 -10.61 0.41 -13.91
C GLY A 58 -10.85 1.83 -13.43
N VAL A 59 -11.51 2.02 -12.32
CA VAL A 59 -11.76 3.37 -11.82
C VAL A 59 -10.50 3.88 -11.13
N ARG A 60 -10.22 5.15 -11.35
CA ARG A 60 -9.05 5.79 -10.75
C ARG A 60 -9.31 6.17 -9.31
N ALA A 61 -8.27 6.13 -8.53
CA ALA A 61 -8.34 6.49 -7.13
C ALA A 61 -7.17 7.39 -6.77
N LYS A 62 -7.39 8.25 -5.80
CA LYS A 62 -6.33 9.06 -5.19
C LYS A 62 -6.21 8.66 -3.75
N LEU A 63 -4.98 8.46 -3.30
CA LEU A 63 -4.73 7.95 -1.97
C LEU A 63 -3.82 8.88 -1.19
N ASP A 64 -4.14 9.02 0.10
CA ASP A 64 -3.29 9.73 1.05
C ASP A 64 -3.08 8.80 2.23
N PHE A 65 -1.86 8.38 2.45
CA PHE A 65 -1.55 7.48 3.57
C PHE A 65 -1.51 8.26 4.87
N LEU A 66 -2.10 7.68 5.89
CA LEU A 66 -2.18 8.30 7.21
C LEU A 66 -1.16 7.63 8.12
N VAL A 67 0.10 7.93 7.90
CA VAL A 67 1.20 7.21 8.56
C VAL A 67 2.20 8.19 9.13
N PRO A 68 2.93 7.79 10.18
CA PRO A 68 3.90 8.68 10.82
C PRO A 68 5.13 8.97 9.98
N GLU A 69 5.43 8.15 8.99
CA GLU A 69 6.59 8.39 8.14
C GLU A 69 6.50 9.71 7.39
N GLY A 70 5.30 10.16 7.14
CA GLY A 70 5.08 11.40 6.42
C GLY A 70 4.06 11.25 5.33
N PRO A 71 3.82 12.31 4.58
CA PRO A 71 2.80 12.24 3.52
C PRO A 71 3.24 11.32 2.40
N ILE A 72 2.32 10.47 1.97
CA ILE A 72 2.51 9.63 0.79
C ILE A 72 1.22 9.77 0.01
N ARG A 73 1.30 10.46 -1.12
CA ARG A 73 0.16 10.65 -2.00
C ARG A 73 0.39 9.85 -3.26
N ALA A 74 -0.60 9.11 -3.64
CA ALA A 74 -0.49 8.24 -4.81
C ALA A 74 -1.74 8.29 -5.62
N GLU A 75 -1.59 8.02 -6.92
CA GLU A 75 -2.72 7.75 -7.78
C GLU A 75 -2.68 6.29 -8.13
N ALA A 76 -3.84 5.71 -8.27
CA ALA A 76 -3.94 4.28 -8.51
C ALA A 76 -5.18 3.98 -9.34
N VAL A 77 -5.28 2.72 -9.75
CA VAL A 77 -6.46 2.25 -10.47
C VAL A 77 -6.90 0.95 -9.82
N VAL A 78 -8.21 0.77 -9.72
CA VAL A 78 -8.77 -0.46 -9.17
C VAL A 78 -8.46 -1.59 -10.16
N GLN A 79 -7.73 -2.59 -9.71
CA GLN A 79 -7.29 -3.67 -10.57
C GLN A 79 -8.10 -4.92 -10.38
N HIS A 80 -8.48 -5.23 -9.18
CA HIS A 80 -9.39 -6.34 -8.93
C HIS A 80 -10.16 -6.17 -7.65
N LEU A 81 -11.26 -6.89 -7.57
CA LEU A 81 -12.09 -6.91 -6.39
C LEU A 81 -11.87 -8.23 -5.67
N ILE A 82 -11.91 -8.17 -4.36
CA ILE A 82 -11.76 -9.36 -3.55
C ILE A 82 -13.14 -9.70 -2.99
N PRO A 83 -13.65 -10.87 -3.28
CA PRO A 83 -15.01 -11.22 -2.85
C PRO A 83 -15.23 -11.12 -1.35
N SER A 84 -14.19 -11.31 -0.56
CA SER A 84 -14.32 -11.25 0.88
C SER A 84 -14.35 -9.83 1.43
N GLY A 85 -14.28 -8.84 0.58
CA GLY A 85 -14.42 -7.45 1.03
C GLY A 85 -13.16 -6.64 0.91
N GLY A 86 -12.69 -6.44 -0.30
CA GLY A 86 -11.52 -5.62 -0.51
C GLY A 86 -11.32 -5.28 -1.96
N VAL A 87 -10.36 -4.40 -2.21
CA VAL A 87 -9.99 -4.02 -3.57
C VAL A 87 -8.48 -4.05 -3.68
N GLY A 88 -8.00 -4.50 -4.82
CA GLY A 88 -6.61 -4.40 -5.17
C GLY A 88 -6.41 -3.20 -6.06
N LEU A 89 -5.48 -2.34 -5.69
CA LEU A 89 -5.18 -1.13 -6.42
C LEU A 89 -3.75 -1.19 -6.93
N LYS A 90 -3.57 -0.77 -8.17
CA LYS A 90 -2.25 -0.66 -8.74
C LYS A 90 -1.87 0.81 -8.78
N PHE A 91 -0.70 1.15 -8.26
CA PHE A 91 -0.23 2.54 -8.32
C PHE A 91 0.05 2.93 -9.75
N THR A 92 -0.43 4.11 -10.13
CA THR A 92 -0.15 4.66 -11.45
C THR A 92 0.76 5.87 -11.35
N ALA A 93 0.81 6.52 -10.20
CA ALA A 93 1.71 7.65 -10.01
C ALA A 93 1.99 7.87 -8.53
N ILE A 94 3.25 8.06 -8.20
CA ILE A 94 3.69 8.49 -6.89
C ILE A 94 4.81 9.48 -7.17
N THR A 95 4.75 10.66 -6.55
CA THR A 95 5.79 11.65 -6.80
C THR A 95 7.12 11.17 -6.25
N ASP A 96 8.21 11.62 -6.87
CA ASP A 96 9.54 11.26 -6.41
C ASP A 96 9.77 11.66 -4.96
N ARG A 97 9.11 12.72 -4.55
CA ARG A 97 9.20 13.19 -3.18
C ARG A 97 8.63 12.17 -2.20
N ASP A 98 7.57 11.49 -2.58
CA ASP A 98 6.86 10.58 -1.69
C ASP A 98 7.37 9.14 -1.76
N CYS A 99 8.10 8.80 -2.81
CA CYS A 99 8.64 7.44 -2.95
C CYS A 99 9.50 7.00 -1.78
N PRO A 100 10.46 7.81 -1.32
CA PRO A 100 11.27 7.38 -0.17
C PRO A 100 10.43 7.17 1.08
N THR A 101 9.38 7.95 1.24
CA THR A 101 8.49 7.80 2.40
C THR A 101 7.74 6.49 2.33
N LEU A 102 7.31 6.09 1.14
CA LEU A 102 6.66 4.80 0.95
C LEU A 102 7.63 3.66 1.30
N VAL A 103 8.87 3.76 0.86
CA VAL A 103 9.86 2.75 1.16
C VAL A 103 10.11 2.69 2.67
N ALA A 104 10.17 3.83 3.33
CA ALA A 104 10.34 3.87 4.78
C ALA A 104 9.18 3.20 5.48
N LEU A 105 7.96 3.43 5.01
CA LEU A 105 6.79 2.78 5.56
C LEU A 105 6.89 1.26 5.39
N MET A 106 7.26 0.80 4.21
CA MET A 106 7.39 -0.63 3.95
C MET A 106 8.46 -1.26 4.83
N ASN A 107 9.55 -0.55 5.06
CA ASN A 107 10.60 -1.04 5.95
C ASN A 107 10.11 -1.15 7.38
N ARG A 108 9.32 -0.18 7.82
CA ARG A 108 8.75 -0.23 9.17
C ARG A 108 7.83 -1.42 9.32
N ILE A 109 6.97 -1.65 8.34
CA ILE A 109 6.03 -2.76 8.40
C ILE A 109 6.77 -4.08 8.46
N ARG A 110 7.80 -4.22 7.65
CA ARG A 110 8.59 -5.43 7.58
C ARG A 110 9.29 -5.69 8.90
N THR A 111 9.86 -4.65 9.48
CA THR A 111 10.55 -4.74 10.74
C THR A 111 9.59 -5.02 11.89
N SER A 112 8.45 -4.39 11.89
CA SER A 112 7.44 -4.63 12.91
C SER A 112 6.97 -6.08 12.91
N ALA A 113 6.75 -6.62 11.74
CA ALA A 113 6.31 -8.00 11.64
C ALA A 113 7.37 -8.95 12.21
N SER A 114 8.64 -8.69 11.90
CA SER A 114 9.73 -9.51 12.42
C SER A 114 9.86 -9.34 13.93
N THR A 115 9.76 -8.12 14.40
CA THR A 115 9.88 -7.84 15.81
C THR A 115 8.76 -8.49 16.59
N LYS A 116 7.58 -8.48 16.07
CA LYS A 116 6.45 -9.10 16.76
C LYS A 116 6.61 -10.59 16.89
N ARG A 117 7.28 -11.19 15.95
CA ARG A 117 7.49 -12.62 16.04
C ARG A 117 8.47 -12.97 17.13
N VAL A 118 9.54 -12.22 17.21
CA VAL A 118 10.57 -12.49 18.18
C VAL A 118 10.05 -12.35 19.61
N PRO A 119 9.38 -11.27 19.96
CA PRO A 119 8.89 -11.14 21.33
C PRO A 119 7.94 -12.25 21.72
N SER A 120 7.20 -12.79 20.79
CA SER A 120 6.30 -13.88 21.10
C SER A 120 6.99 -15.08 21.63
N PHE A 121 8.20 -15.31 21.22
CA PHE A 121 8.93 -16.43 21.71
C PHE A 121 9.53 -16.17 23.05
N VAL A 122 9.93 -14.95 23.27
CA VAL A 122 10.68 -14.61 24.45
C VAL A 122 9.80 -14.49 25.66
N VAL A 123 8.63 -14.03 25.44
CA VAL A 123 7.77 -13.69 26.52
C VAL A 123 7.22 -14.82 27.32
N PRO A 124 6.97 -15.90 26.87
CA PRO A 124 6.27 -16.94 27.63
C PRO A 124 6.73 -17.15 29.03
#